data_ad3db48960a681c44fa258400b77f2cb
#
_entry.id   ad3db48960a681c44fa258400b77f2cb
#
_cell.length_a   1.000
_cell.length_b   1.000
_cell.length_c   1.000
_cell.angle_alpha   90.00
_cell.angle_beta   90.00
_cell.angle_gamma   90.00
#
_symmetry.space_group_name_H-M   'P 1'
#
loop_
_entity.id
_entity.type
_entity.pdbx_description
1 polymer ?
#
loop_
_entity_poly.entity_id
_entity_poly.type
_entity_poly.pdbx_seq_one_letter_code
_entity_poly.pdbx_strand_id
1 'polypeptide(L)'
;MSDRLIYHMCKHDDWRAALEIGLYRGSGDDLADGFMHFSTAEQLAESAAKHRAGVADLLLIAVDSASLGPALKWESSRGGQLFPHLYGELDVSRVISALELPLSDDGYHIFPDDIPAWRPKGPFT
;
A
#
# COMPACT_ATOMS: atom_id res chain seq x y z
N MET A 1 0.08 7.69 16.56
CA MET A 1 -0.88 8.60 15.93
C MET A 1 -1.37 7.99 14.65
N SER A 2 -2.67 7.94 14.47
CA SER A 2 -3.26 7.29 13.31
C SER A 2 -2.92 7.99 11.99
N ASP A 3 -2.60 9.28 12.03
CA ASP A 3 -2.18 10.03 10.85
C ASP A 3 -0.79 9.63 10.34
N ARG A 4 -0.11 8.75 11.06
CA ARG A 4 1.19 8.24 10.64
C ARG A 4 1.10 6.88 9.98
N LEU A 5 -0.09 6.32 9.84
CA LEU A 5 -0.23 5.04 9.17
C LEU A 5 0.01 5.18 7.69
N ILE A 6 0.81 4.26 7.15
CA ILE A 6 1.01 4.12 5.72
C ILE A 6 0.63 2.71 5.31
N TYR A 7 0.33 2.54 4.05
CA TYR A 7 -0.34 1.33 3.56
C TYR A 7 0.37 0.78 2.34
N HIS A 8 0.40 -0.54 2.25
CA HIS A 8 0.96 -1.26 1.13
C HIS A 8 -0.02 -2.35 0.71
N MET A 9 -0.20 -2.51 -0.60
CA MET A 9 -1.08 -3.54 -1.15
C MET A 9 -0.24 -4.75 -1.50
N CYS A 10 -0.58 -5.89 -0.92
CA CYS A 10 0.24 -7.09 -0.99
C CYS A 10 -0.63 -8.28 -1.39
N LYS A 11 -0.15 -9.11 -2.31
CA LYS A 11 -0.87 -10.33 -2.66
C LYS A 11 -0.83 -11.32 -1.50
N HIS A 12 -1.92 -12.10 -1.37
CA HIS A 12 -2.03 -13.10 -0.30
C HIS A 12 -0.83 -14.04 -0.26
N ASP A 13 -0.42 -14.56 -1.42
CA ASP A 13 0.67 -15.53 -1.47
C ASP A 13 1.99 -14.91 -1.03
N ASP A 14 2.24 -13.65 -1.42
CA ASP A 14 3.45 -12.95 -1.02
C ASP A 14 3.46 -12.70 0.49
N TRP A 15 2.31 -12.36 1.05
CA TRP A 15 2.21 -12.12 2.48
C TRP A 15 2.39 -13.42 3.28
N ARG A 16 1.79 -14.52 2.78
CA ARG A 16 1.95 -15.82 3.43
C ARG A 16 3.41 -16.24 3.47
N ALA A 17 4.13 -16.06 2.36
CA ALA A 17 5.55 -16.36 2.31
C ALA A 17 6.35 -15.50 3.30
N ALA A 18 5.99 -14.22 3.40
CA ALA A 18 6.66 -13.31 4.33
C ALA A 18 6.45 -13.73 5.78
N LEU A 19 5.26 -14.19 6.13
CA LEU A 19 4.98 -14.65 7.48
C LEU A 19 5.84 -15.85 7.87
N GLU A 20 6.17 -16.71 6.90
CA GLU A 20 6.98 -17.89 7.18
C GLU A 20 8.43 -17.54 7.52
N ILE A 21 8.97 -16.50 6.90
CA ILE A 21 10.37 -16.12 7.14
C ILE A 21 10.50 -14.91 8.06
N GLY A 22 9.41 -14.21 8.34
CA GLY A 22 9.43 -13.03 9.22
C GLY A 22 9.77 -11.71 8.56
N LEU A 23 10.06 -11.72 7.27
CA LEU A 23 10.44 -10.52 6.52
C LEU A 23 9.68 -10.45 5.21
N TYR A 24 9.27 -9.23 4.84
CA TYR A 24 8.60 -8.96 3.57
C TYR A 24 9.46 -8.01 2.75
N ARG A 25 9.71 -8.36 1.50
CA ARG A 25 10.62 -7.61 0.62
C ARG A 25 9.89 -6.84 -0.49
N GLY A 26 8.58 -6.92 -0.52
CA GLY A 26 7.79 -6.26 -1.54
C GLY A 26 7.41 -7.18 -2.68
N SER A 27 6.65 -6.61 -3.61
CA SER A 27 6.23 -7.31 -4.83
C SER A 27 7.30 -7.19 -5.91
N GLY A 28 6.99 -7.73 -7.10
CA GLY A 28 7.90 -7.63 -8.24
C GLY A 28 8.24 -6.20 -8.61
N ASP A 29 7.26 -5.29 -8.59
CA ASP A 29 7.49 -3.87 -8.90
C ASP A 29 8.41 -3.23 -7.87
N ASP A 30 8.22 -3.55 -6.59
CA ASP A 30 9.07 -3.02 -5.52
C ASP A 30 10.51 -3.49 -5.71
N LEU A 31 10.69 -4.76 -6.02
CA LEU A 31 12.02 -5.32 -6.23
C LEU A 31 12.71 -4.69 -7.44
N ALA A 32 11.96 -4.44 -8.49
CA ALA A 32 12.50 -3.81 -9.70
C ALA A 32 12.92 -2.36 -9.44
N ASP A 33 12.16 -1.64 -8.61
CA ASP A 33 12.45 -0.24 -8.32
C ASP A 33 13.46 -0.04 -7.20
N GLY A 34 13.71 -1.08 -6.41
CA GLY A 34 14.67 -1.02 -5.32
C GLY A 34 14.12 -0.49 -4.00
N PHE A 35 12.81 -0.32 -3.90
CA PHE A 35 12.16 0.12 -2.66
C PHE A 35 10.71 -0.34 -2.66
N MET A 36 10.13 -0.45 -1.46
CA MET A 36 8.71 -0.79 -1.34
C MET A 36 7.85 0.47 -1.43
N HIS A 37 6.77 0.37 -2.19
CA HIS A 37 5.83 1.47 -2.41
C HIS A 37 4.73 1.45 -1.36
N PHE A 38 4.63 2.54 -0.61
CA PHE A 38 3.55 2.76 0.34
C PHE A 38 2.72 3.97 -0.08
N SER A 39 1.56 4.11 0.52
CA SER A 39 0.67 5.26 0.32
C SER A 39 0.11 5.70 1.66
N THR A 40 -0.14 6.99 1.80
CA THR A 40 -0.93 7.48 2.93
C THR A 40 -2.39 7.09 2.74
N ALA A 41 -3.21 7.28 3.78
CA ALA A 41 -4.64 7.02 3.66
C ALA A 41 -5.28 7.83 2.52
N GLU A 42 -4.86 9.10 2.39
CA GLU A 42 -5.41 9.98 1.36
C GLU A 42 -4.99 9.59 -0.04
N GLN A 43 -3.83 8.96 -0.20
CA GLN A 43 -3.29 8.57 -1.50
C GLN A 43 -3.75 7.19 -1.93
N LEU A 44 -4.18 6.36 -0.99
CA LEU A 44 -4.30 4.92 -1.20
C LEU A 44 -5.31 4.55 -2.29
N ALA A 45 -6.51 5.12 -2.23
CA ALA A 45 -7.56 4.74 -3.18
C ALA A 45 -7.19 5.11 -4.61
N GLU A 46 -6.57 6.27 -4.80
CA GLU A 46 -6.09 6.66 -6.13
C GLU A 46 -4.95 5.76 -6.60
N SER A 47 -4.02 5.44 -5.71
CA SER A 47 -2.91 4.53 -6.05
C SER A 47 -3.42 3.17 -6.48
N ALA A 48 -4.41 2.64 -5.77
CA ALA A 48 -5.01 1.36 -6.12
C ALA A 48 -5.69 1.43 -7.49
N ALA A 49 -6.43 2.51 -7.75
CA ALA A 49 -7.14 2.67 -9.01
C ALA A 49 -6.17 2.76 -10.20
N LYS A 50 -5.03 3.40 -10.00
CA LYS A 50 -4.06 3.61 -11.09
C LYS A 50 -3.15 2.41 -11.31
N HIS A 51 -2.84 1.66 -10.27
CA HIS A 51 -1.81 0.62 -10.35
C HIS A 51 -2.33 -0.79 -10.09
N ARG A 52 -3.52 -0.92 -9.50
CA ARG A 52 -4.05 -2.23 -9.08
C ARG A 52 -5.49 -2.46 -9.53
N ALA A 53 -6.04 -1.62 -10.41
CA ALA A 53 -7.41 -1.79 -10.86
C ALA A 53 -7.61 -3.21 -11.42
N GLY A 54 -8.69 -3.87 -10.98
CA GLY A 54 -9.01 -5.21 -11.43
C GLY A 54 -8.19 -6.32 -10.79
N VAL A 55 -7.21 -6.00 -9.94
CA VAL A 55 -6.37 -7.02 -9.32
C VAL A 55 -7.05 -7.55 -8.06
N ALA A 56 -7.32 -8.86 -8.04
CA ALA A 56 -7.91 -9.54 -6.89
C ALA A 56 -6.81 -10.07 -5.96
N ASP A 57 -7.23 -10.66 -4.86
CA ASP A 57 -6.34 -11.34 -3.91
C ASP A 57 -5.33 -10.42 -3.24
N LEU A 58 -5.73 -9.20 -2.94
CA LEU A 58 -4.88 -8.24 -2.25
C LEU A 58 -5.24 -8.15 -0.78
N LEU A 59 -4.20 -7.96 0.02
CA LEU A 59 -4.30 -7.55 1.42
C LEU A 59 -3.84 -6.10 1.55
N LEU A 60 -4.43 -5.39 2.48
CA LEU A 60 -4.01 -4.04 2.83
C LEU A 60 -3.19 -4.11 4.10
N ILE A 61 -1.91 -3.83 3.97
CA ILE A 61 -0.95 -3.88 5.07
C ILE A 61 -0.80 -2.46 5.62
N ALA A 62 -0.98 -2.29 6.92
CA ALA A 62 -0.83 -1.00 7.59
C ALA A 62 0.36 -1.03 8.54
N VAL A 63 1.17 0.02 8.49
CA VAL A 63 2.38 0.16 9.30
C VAL A 63 2.45 1.59 9.82
N ASP A 64 2.95 1.75 11.05
CA ASP A 64 3.25 3.09 11.56
C ASP A 64 4.58 3.55 10.93
N SER A 65 4.52 4.65 10.18
CA SER A 65 5.69 5.16 9.48
C SER A 65 6.85 5.46 10.42
N ALA A 66 6.55 5.90 11.65
CA ALA A 66 7.58 6.23 12.62
C ALA A 66 8.39 5.00 13.06
N SER A 67 7.82 3.80 12.92
CA SER A 67 8.51 2.57 13.34
C SER A 67 9.54 2.10 12.32
N LEU A 68 9.58 2.68 11.12
CA LEU A 68 10.44 2.20 10.06
C LEU A 68 11.80 2.88 10.00
N GLY A 69 11.97 3.99 10.72
CA GLY A 69 13.25 4.65 10.83
C GLY A 69 13.74 5.29 9.54
N PRO A 70 15.08 5.48 9.42
CA PRO A 70 15.63 6.24 8.29
C PRO A 70 15.55 5.53 6.94
N ALA A 71 15.22 4.24 6.91
CA ALA A 71 15.04 3.53 5.64
C ALA A 71 13.76 3.98 4.92
N LEU A 72 12.83 4.61 5.64
CA LEU A 72 11.63 5.16 5.02
C LEU A 72 11.93 6.57 4.53
N LYS A 73 11.71 6.80 3.24
CA LYS A 73 11.93 8.10 2.62
C LYS A 73 10.65 8.58 1.98
N TRP A 74 10.39 9.88 2.12
CA TRP A 74 9.25 10.51 1.46
C TRP A 74 9.77 11.18 0.19
N GLU A 75 9.34 10.66 -0.95
CA GLU A 75 9.92 11.05 -2.22
C GLU A 75 8.83 11.50 -3.19
N SER A 76 9.15 12.50 -4.01
CA SER A 76 8.22 13.00 -5.00
C SER A 76 7.93 11.92 -6.05
N SER A 77 6.67 11.80 -6.39
CA SER A 77 6.23 10.83 -7.39
C SER A 77 5.07 11.43 -8.15
N ARG A 78 4.08 10.62 -8.49
CA ARG A 78 2.93 11.04 -9.29
C ARG A 78 2.32 12.36 -8.78
N GLY A 79 2.14 13.32 -9.70
CA GLY A 79 1.51 14.61 -9.36
C GLY A 79 2.33 15.51 -8.46
N GLY A 80 3.61 15.21 -8.26
CA GLY A 80 4.46 15.98 -7.37
C GLY A 80 4.24 15.71 -5.90
N GLN A 81 3.36 14.79 -5.54
CA GLN A 81 3.12 14.42 -4.16
C GLN A 81 4.25 13.55 -3.62
N LEU A 82 4.49 13.68 -2.31
CA LEU A 82 5.45 12.82 -1.64
C LEU A 82 4.77 11.50 -1.25
N PHE A 83 5.42 10.40 -1.64
CA PHE A 83 4.97 9.06 -1.28
C PHE A 83 6.01 8.40 -0.39
N PRO A 84 5.58 7.61 0.59
CA PRO A 84 6.55 6.91 1.45
C PRO A 84 7.12 5.70 0.73
N HIS A 85 8.44 5.65 0.64
CA HIS A 85 9.17 4.56 0.02
C HIS A 85 10.10 3.93 1.04
N LEU A 86 10.01 2.62 1.24
CA LEU A 86 10.84 1.92 2.20
C LEU A 86 12.02 1.26 1.47
N TYR A 87 13.23 1.70 1.81
CA TYR A 87 14.46 1.15 1.26
C TYR A 87 15.00 0.09 2.22
N GLY A 88 14.43 -1.10 2.15
CA GLY A 88 14.81 -2.19 3.03
C GLY A 88 13.69 -3.20 3.15
N GLU A 89 13.93 -4.20 3.98
CA GLU A 89 12.94 -5.23 4.25
C GLU A 89 12.02 -4.81 5.37
N LEU A 90 10.77 -5.26 5.31
CA LEU A 90 9.79 -4.98 6.35
C LEU A 90 9.71 -6.18 7.29
N ASP A 91 10.04 -5.97 8.55
CA ASP A 91 9.82 -6.97 9.58
C ASP A 91 8.31 -7.11 9.78
N VAL A 92 7.79 -8.32 9.61
CA VAL A 92 6.34 -8.54 9.67
C VAL A 92 5.77 -8.19 11.05
N SER A 93 6.60 -8.21 12.10
CA SER A 93 6.15 -7.83 13.44
C SER A 93 5.81 -6.36 13.56
N ARG A 94 6.22 -5.51 12.62
CA ARG A 94 5.90 -4.09 12.63
C ARG A 94 4.55 -3.81 11.98
N VAL A 95 3.94 -4.80 11.34
CA VAL A 95 2.65 -4.62 10.68
C VAL A 95 1.56 -4.55 11.73
N ILE A 96 0.77 -3.47 11.67
CA ILE A 96 -0.32 -3.25 12.62
C ILE A 96 -1.54 -4.07 12.22
N SER A 97 -1.84 -4.13 10.92
CA SER A 97 -2.97 -4.89 10.44
C SER A 97 -2.72 -5.36 9.00
N ALA A 98 -3.35 -6.47 8.67
CA ALA A 98 -3.37 -7.02 7.31
C ALA A 98 -4.83 -7.38 7.04
N LEU A 99 -5.51 -6.57 6.24
CA LEU A 99 -6.93 -6.70 6.00
C LEU A 99 -7.18 -7.07 4.55
N GLU A 100 -8.25 -7.84 4.34
CA GLU A 100 -8.69 -8.13 2.97
C GLU A 100 -9.02 -6.85 2.24
N LEU A 101 -8.67 -6.81 0.97
CA LEU A 101 -8.96 -5.66 0.11
C LEU A 101 -9.85 -6.15 -1.04
N PRO A 102 -11.17 -6.27 -0.80
CA PRO A 102 -12.06 -6.83 -1.80
C PRO A 102 -12.16 -5.96 -3.04
N LEU A 103 -12.46 -6.60 -4.15
CA LEU A 103 -12.64 -5.94 -5.44
C LEU A 103 -14.14 -5.84 -5.72
N SER A 104 -14.62 -4.65 -6.08
CA SER A 104 -16.00 -4.47 -6.45
C SER A 104 -16.19 -4.73 -7.95
N ASP A 105 -17.46 -4.79 -8.38
CA ASP A 105 -17.80 -5.14 -9.76
C ASP A 105 -17.24 -4.13 -10.77
N ASP A 106 -17.02 -2.90 -10.36
CA ASP A 106 -16.49 -1.86 -11.24
C ASP A 106 -14.96 -1.87 -11.39
N GLY A 107 -14.29 -2.85 -10.77
CA GLY A 107 -12.84 -2.99 -10.86
C GLY A 107 -12.07 -2.18 -9.84
N TYR A 108 -12.73 -1.44 -8.97
CA TYR A 108 -12.09 -0.70 -7.89
C TYR A 108 -12.15 -1.49 -6.59
N HIS A 109 -11.22 -1.22 -5.70
CA HIS A 109 -11.17 -1.93 -4.43
C HIS A 109 -12.06 -1.29 -3.38
N ILE A 110 -12.52 -2.10 -2.43
CA ILE A 110 -13.37 -1.66 -1.33
C ILE A 110 -12.49 -1.49 -0.11
N PHE A 111 -12.37 -0.24 0.35
CA PHE A 111 -11.48 0.11 1.45
C PHE A 111 -12.25 0.20 2.77
N PRO A 112 -11.54 0.07 3.91
CA PRO A 112 -12.15 0.37 5.19
C PRO A 112 -12.68 1.80 5.26
N ASP A 113 -13.63 2.04 6.18
CA ASP A 113 -14.35 3.32 6.25
C ASP A 113 -13.42 4.52 6.53
N ASP A 114 -12.27 4.29 7.16
CA ASP A 114 -11.33 5.36 7.49
C ASP A 114 -10.41 5.74 6.32
N ILE A 115 -10.55 5.08 5.18
CA ILE A 115 -9.79 5.42 3.98
C ILE A 115 -10.68 6.25 3.06
N PRO A 116 -10.27 7.49 2.71
CA PRO A 116 -11.08 8.32 1.82
C PRO A 116 -11.28 7.68 0.45
N ALA A 117 -12.49 7.76 -0.05
CA ALA A 117 -12.82 7.24 -1.36
C ALA A 117 -12.22 8.12 -2.46
N TRP A 118 -11.91 7.50 -3.58
CA TRP A 118 -11.45 8.20 -4.76
C TRP A 118 -12.09 7.58 -6.00
N ARG A 119 -12.46 8.43 -6.92
CA ARG A 119 -12.95 8.00 -8.23
C ARG A 119 -12.37 8.93 -9.29
N PRO A 120 -12.07 8.40 -10.46
CA PRO A 120 -11.53 9.25 -11.52
C PRO A 120 -12.57 10.30 -11.91
N LYS A 121 -12.09 11.50 -12.13
CA LYS A 121 -12.93 12.55 -12.68
C LYS A 121 -13.06 12.29 -14.18
N GLY A 122 -14.30 12.20 -14.62
CA GLY A 122 -14.57 12.00 -16.02
C GLY A 122 -15.42 13.13 -16.57
N PRO A 123 -15.76 13.05 -17.84
CA PRO A 123 -16.58 14.09 -18.45
C PRO A 123 -17.99 14.16 -17.90
N PHE A 124 -18.38 13.18 -17.11
CA PHE A 124 -19.73 13.10 -16.53
C PHE A 124 -19.81 13.52 -15.09
N THR A 125 -18.71 13.92 -14.50
CA THR A 125 -18.67 14.26 -13.07
C THR A 125 -18.50 15.74 -12.84
#